data_0cf1d8f05369bf41b76b21c9f4d6fa61
#
_entry.id   0cf1d8f05369bf41b76b21c9f4d6fa61
#
_cell.length_a   1.000
_cell.length_b   1.000
_cell.length_c   1.000
_cell.angle_alpha   90.00
_cell.angle_beta   90.00
_cell.angle_gamma   90.00
#
_symmetry.space_group_name_H-M   'P 1'
#
loop_
_entity.id
_entity.type
_entity.pdbx_description
1 polymer ?
#
loop_
_entity_poly.entity_id
_entity_poly.type
_entity_poly.pdbx_seq_one_letter_code
_entity_poly.pdbx_strand_id
1 'polypeptide(L)'
;HLGLLEGEIRTVALCGLLHDVGKMRIDDEILNKPGALTPEEFAVMKNHTTFGRDVLAALPRLAHAAVDVAYSHHERMDGKGYPRGLSGQQIPLFAKIVGLVDTYDAITSSRVYDKGRASMEALQIIHRNKGAQFDAELAVEFIRMIGVFPPGSIVEMTNGEVGIIVTTHPTSKLKPRVLLVRDANKQPLATFREANLLKETQDSSGQPYKIAREVPDESYGIVMKDFIEQGILNRKAPEVSAPVDDGHGES
;
A
#
# COMPACT_ATOMS: atom_id res chain seq x y z
N HIS A 1 9.79 0.87 -11.90
CA HIS A 1 10.71 -0.14 -11.40
C HIS A 1 10.66 -1.44 -12.22
N LEU A 2 9.49 -1.84 -12.73
CA LEU A 2 9.32 -3.05 -13.58
C LEU A 2 9.61 -2.80 -15.07
N GLY A 3 9.99 -1.60 -15.48
CA GLY A 3 10.24 -1.25 -16.88
C GLY A 3 9.00 -1.21 -17.77
N LEU A 4 7.81 -1.14 -17.20
CA LEU A 4 6.56 -1.03 -17.95
C LEU A 4 6.47 0.29 -18.70
N LEU A 5 5.98 0.24 -19.94
CA LEU A 5 5.68 1.43 -20.74
C LEU A 5 4.47 2.18 -20.17
N GLU A 6 4.34 3.46 -20.48
CA GLU A 6 3.23 4.29 -19.97
C GLU A 6 1.85 3.70 -20.30
N GLY A 7 1.68 3.15 -21.50
CA GLY A 7 0.45 2.46 -21.91
C GLY A 7 0.13 1.22 -21.08
N GLU A 8 1.17 0.45 -20.70
CA GLU A 8 1.02 -0.72 -19.83
C GLU A 8 0.68 -0.31 -18.39
N ILE A 9 1.28 0.79 -17.89
CA ILE A 9 0.96 1.34 -16.57
C ILE A 9 -0.51 1.77 -16.51
N ARG A 10 -1.01 2.45 -17.54
CA ARG A 10 -2.43 2.82 -17.64
C ARG A 10 -3.33 1.59 -17.70
N THR A 11 -2.92 0.58 -18.44
CA THR A 11 -3.68 -0.68 -18.56
C THR A 11 -3.75 -1.41 -17.23
N VAL A 12 -2.65 -1.59 -16.51
CA VAL A 12 -2.65 -2.28 -15.21
C VAL A 12 -3.44 -1.49 -14.16
N ALA A 13 -3.41 -0.16 -14.20
CA ALA A 13 -4.24 0.68 -13.33
C ALA A 13 -5.73 0.46 -13.58
N LEU A 14 -6.15 0.42 -14.86
CA LEU A 14 -7.53 0.08 -15.24
C LEU A 14 -7.91 -1.33 -14.78
N CYS A 15 -7.01 -2.31 -14.93
CA CYS A 15 -7.22 -3.66 -14.42
C CYS A 15 -7.44 -3.66 -12.91
N GLY A 16 -6.64 -2.89 -12.15
CA GLY A 16 -6.81 -2.73 -10.71
C GLY A 16 -8.15 -2.11 -10.32
N LEU A 17 -8.69 -1.17 -11.09
CA LEU A 17 -10.02 -0.60 -10.83
C LEU A 17 -11.17 -1.59 -11.09
N LEU A 18 -10.99 -2.52 -12.01
CA LEU A 18 -12.05 -3.40 -12.49
C LEU A 18 -11.95 -4.85 -11.98
N HIS A 19 -10.87 -5.22 -11.28
CA HIS A 19 -10.59 -6.60 -10.90
C HIS A 19 -11.75 -7.26 -10.13
N ASP A 20 -12.43 -6.51 -9.32
CA ASP A 20 -13.50 -6.94 -8.41
C ASP A 20 -14.92 -6.65 -8.93
N VAL A 21 -15.09 -6.20 -10.19
CA VAL A 21 -16.41 -5.84 -10.73
C VAL A 21 -17.44 -6.98 -10.64
N GLY A 22 -16.98 -8.22 -10.64
CA GLY A 22 -17.86 -9.39 -10.50
C GLY A 22 -18.52 -9.54 -9.14
N LYS A 23 -18.05 -8.82 -8.11
CA LYS A 23 -18.70 -8.78 -6.79
C LYS A 23 -20.13 -8.24 -6.85
N MET A 24 -20.45 -7.42 -7.87
CA MET A 24 -21.83 -6.95 -8.10
C MET A 24 -22.86 -8.08 -8.37
N ARG A 25 -22.39 -9.30 -8.65
CA ARG A 25 -23.24 -10.49 -8.85
C ARG A 25 -23.24 -11.46 -7.66
N ILE A 26 -22.54 -11.13 -6.59
CA ILE A 26 -22.56 -11.88 -5.34
C ILE A 26 -23.73 -11.38 -4.51
N ASP A 27 -24.43 -12.31 -3.85
CA ASP A 27 -25.51 -12.00 -2.94
C ASP A 27 -25.05 -11.05 -1.83
N ASP A 28 -25.85 -10.02 -1.55
CA ASP A 28 -25.54 -9.01 -0.53
C ASP A 28 -25.37 -9.62 0.87
N GLU A 29 -26.07 -10.69 1.20
CA GLU A 29 -25.94 -11.37 2.49
C GLU A 29 -24.55 -12.00 2.66
N ILE A 30 -23.95 -12.49 1.56
CA ILE A 30 -22.59 -13.05 1.55
C ILE A 30 -21.57 -11.92 1.47
N LEU A 31 -21.78 -10.96 0.55
CA LEU A 31 -20.85 -9.87 0.29
C LEU A 31 -20.61 -8.98 1.52
N ASN A 32 -21.71 -8.67 2.24
CA ASN A 32 -21.69 -7.77 3.39
C ASN A 32 -21.78 -8.51 4.73
N LYS A 33 -21.54 -9.82 4.75
CA LYS A 33 -21.62 -10.61 5.97
C LYS A 33 -20.68 -10.09 7.05
N PRO A 34 -21.17 -9.78 8.24
CA PRO A 34 -20.30 -9.44 9.36
C PRO A 34 -19.57 -10.69 9.87
N GLY A 35 -18.25 -10.72 9.69
CA GLY A 35 -17.39 -11.81 10.13
C GLY A 35 -16.89 -12.73 9.02
N ALA A 36 -16.38 -13.89 9.39
CA ALA A 36 -15.81 -14.85 8.45
C ALA A 36 -16.90 -15.57 7.65
N LEU A 37 -16.62 -15.80 6.37
CA LEU A 37 -17.47 -16.64 5.51
C LEU A 37 -17.29 -18.12 5.88
N THR A 38 -18.38 -18.90 5.78
CA THR A 38 -18.27 -20.37 5.81
C THR A 38 -17.55 -20.89 4.56
N PRO A 39 -17.08 -22.14 4.53
CA PRO A 39 -16.50 -22.72 3.32
C PRO A 39 -17.42 -22.65 2.10
N GLU A 40 -18.73 -22.85 2.28
CA GLU A 40 -19.76 -22.80 1.24
C GLU A 40 -19.95 -21.37 0.73
N GLU A 41 -20.08 -20.39 1.63
CA GLU A 41 -20.16 -18.96 1.28
C GLU A 41 -18.89 -18.47 0.59
N PHE A 42 -17.71 -18.94 1.05
CA PHE A 42 -16.45 -18.62 0.39
C PHE A 42 -16.38 -19.23 -1.01
N ALA A 43 -16.94 -20.43 -1.24
CA ALA A 43 -17.04 -21.00 -2.56
C ALA A 43 -17.92 -20.14 -3.50
N VAL A 44 -19.02 -19.57 -2.99
CA VAL A 44 -19.84 -18.59 -3.73
C VAL A 44 -19.05 -17.31 -3.99
N MET A 45 -18.38 -16.75 -2.96
CA MET A 45 -17.59 -15.54 -3.09
C MET A 45 -16.50 -15.66 -4.18
N LYS A 46 -15.85 -16.83 -4.32
CA LYS A 46 -14.83 -17.05 -5.37
C LYS A 46 -15.38 -16.86 -6.79
N ASN A 47 -16.69 -17.01 -7.01
CA ASN A 47 -17.30 -16.83 -8.32
C ASN A 47 -17.22 -15.38 -8.83
N HIS A 48 -16.91 -14.36 -7.97
CA HIS A 48 -16.74 -13.00 -8.45
C HIS A 48 -15.68 -12.90 -9.56
N THR A 49 -14.66 -13.77 -9.56
CA THR A 49 -13.64 -13.80 -10.61
C THR A 49 -14.21 -14.22 -11.96
N THR A 50 -15.04 -15.25 -11.97
CA THR A 50 -15.76 -15.73 -13.16
C THR A 50 -16.80 -14.71 -13.62
N PHE A 51 -17.58 -14.16 -12.70
CA PHE A 51 -18.55 -13.11 -13.01
C PHE A 51 -17.89 -11.84 -13.55
N GLY A 52 -16.75 -11.45 -12.99
CA GLY A 52 -15.95 -10.32 -13.48
C GLY A 52 -15.47 -10.52 -14.91
N ARG A 53 -14.90 -11.69 -15.21
CA ARG A 53 -14.56 -12.09 -16.58
C ARG A 53 -15.76 -11.95 -17.52
N ASP A 54 -16.92 -12.50 -17.16
CA ASP A 54 -18.10 -12.53 -18.02
C ASP A 54 -18.67 -11.12 -18.25
N VAL A 55 -18.67 -10.27 -17.22
CA VAL A 55 -19.09 -8.86 -17.34
C VAL A 55 -18.16 -8.08 -18.26
N LEU A 56 -16.85 -8.22 -18.07
CA LEU A 56 -15.86 -7.46 -18.83
C LEU A 56 -15.71 -7.96 -20.27
N ALA A 57 -15.84 -9.27 -20.51
CA ALA A 57 -15.79 -9.86 -21.85
C ALA A 57 -16.98 -9.41 -22.74
N ALA A 58 -18.09 -8.98 -22.15
CA ALA A 58 -19.20 -8.42 -22.88
C ALA A 58 -18.99 -6.98 -23.37
N LEU A 59 -17.90 -6.31 -22.97
CA LEU A 59 -17.59 -4.92 -23.32
C LEU A 59 -16.65 -4.85 -24.52
N PRO A 60 -17.11 -4.48 -25.73
CA PRO A 60 -16.37 -4.68 -27.00
C PRO A 60 -15.12 -3.79 -27.16
N ARG A 61 -14.91 -2.80 -26.28
CA ARG A 61 -13.78 -1.86 -26.32
C ARG A 61 -12.87 -1.93 -25.10
N LEU A 62 -13.09 -2.90 -24.21
CA LEU A 62 -12.24 -3.05 -23.04
C LEU A 62 -10.98 -3.84 -23.40
N ALA A 63 -9.86 -3.49 -22.77
CA ALA A 63 -8.61 -4.22 -22.95
C ALA A 63 -8.76 -5.67 -22.44
N HIS A 64 -8.37 -6.66 -23.24
CA HIS A 64 -8.39 -8.08 -22.86
C HIS A 64 -7.67 -8.34 -21.53
N ALA A 65 -6.62 -7.55 -21.24
CA ALA A 65 -5.91 -7.62 -19.97
C ALA A 65 -6.81 -7.45 -18.74
N ALA A 66 -7.86 -6.59 -18.82
CA ALA A 66 -8.79 -6.41 -17.69
C ALA A 66 -9.65 -7.66 -17.45
N VAL A 67 -10.04 -8.36 -18.52
CA VAL A 67 -10.76 -9.64 -18.46
C VAL A 67 -9.88 -10.70 -17.79
N ASP A 68 -8.60 -10.80 -18.24
CA ASP A 68 -7.64 -11.76 -17.69
C ASP A 68 -7.34 -11.49 -16.22
N VAL A 69 -7.19 -10.22 -15.83
CA VAL A 69 -6.92 -9.84 -14.44
C VAL A 69 -8.12 -10.13 -13.55
N ALA A 70 -9.34 -9.74 -13.94
CA ALA A 70 -10.55 -10.05 -13.17
C ALA A 70 -10.70 -11.56 -12.94
N TYR A 71 -10.33 -12.37 -13.92
CA TYR A 71 -10.41 -13.83 -13.85
C TYR A 71 -9.28 -14.48 -13.06
N SER A 72 -8.11 -13.80 -12.88
CA SER A 72 -6.89 -14.49 -12.42
C SER A 72 -6.18 -13.82 -11.25
N HIS A 73 -6.64 -12.68 -10.72
CA HIS A 73 -5.93 -11.95 -9.67
C HIS A 73 -5.83 -12.70 -8.33
N HIS A 74 -6.60 -13.76 -8.14
CA HIS A 74 -6.51 -14.66 -7.00
C HIS A 74 -5.78 -15.98 -7.29
N GLU A 75 -5.17 -16.11 -8.47
CA GLU A 75 -4.26 -17.22 -8.74
C GLU A 75 -2.97 -17.05 -7.94
N ARG A 76 -2.31 -18.19 -7.64
CA ARG A 76 -1.13 -18.24 -6.79
C ARG A 76 0.00 -18.96 -7.51
N MET A 77 1.25 -18.55 -7.25
CA MET A 77 2.42 -19.17 -7.86
C MET A 77 2.51 -20.68 -7.59
N ASP A 78 1.99 -21.15 -6.45
CA ASP A 78 1.96 -22.55 -6.01
C ASP A 78 0.79 -23.37 -6.59
N GLY A 79 -0.07 -22.78 -7.42
CA GLY A 79 -1.24 -23.44 -8.03
C GLY A 79 -2.41 -23.65 -7.07
N LYS A 80 -2.35 -23.10 -5.84
CA LYS A 80 -3.43 -23.22 -4.84
C LYS A 80 -4.42 -22.06 -4.89
N GLY A 81 -4.32 -21.21 -5.91
CA GLY A 81 -5.24 -20.12 -6.16
C GLY A 81 -6.54 -20.55 -6.82
N TYR A 82 -7.32 -19.60 -7.24
CA TYR A 82 -8.59 -19.82 -7.93
C TYR A 82 -8.81 -18.76 -9.01
N PRO A 83 -9.71 -18.99 -9.99
CA PRO A 83 -10.65 -20.12 -10.12
C PRO A 83 -10.05 -21.32 -10.87
N ARG A 84 -8.88 -21.18 -11.52
CA ARG A 84 -8.32 -22.19 -12.43
C ARG A 84 -7.19 -23.02 -11.82
N GLY A 85 -6.61 -22.58 -10.70
CA GLY A 85 -5.43 -23.20 -10.12
C GLY A 85 -4.18 -23.04 -11.00
N LEU A 86 -4.04 -21.90 -11.68
CA LEU A 86 -2.84 -21.60 -12.48
C LEU A 86 -1.62 -21.45 -11.58
N SER A 87 -0.45 -21.83 -12.10
CA SER A 87 0.80 -21.76 -11.38
C SER A 87 1.90 -21.07 -12.20
N GLY A 88 2.83 -20.42 -11.51
CA GLY A 88 4.06 -19.91 -12.10
C GLY A 88 3.82 -19.00 -13.31
N GLN A 89 4.37 -19.38 -14.45
CA GLN A 89 4.32 -18.61 -15.69
C GLN A 89 2.94 -18.62 -16.39
N GLN A 90 2.02 -19.47 -15.96
CA GLN A 90 0.66 -19.50 -16.52
C GLN A 90 -0.16 -18.28 -16.08
N ILE A 91 0.22 -17.63 -14.99
CA ILE A 91 -0.48 -16.45 -14.45
C ILE A 91 -0.02 -15.21 -15.22
N PRO A 92 -0.94 -14.44 -15.83
CA PRO A 92 -0.60 -13.19 -16.52
C PRO A 92 0.11 -12.20 -15.60
N LEU A 93 1.10 -11.46 -16.11
CA LEU A 93 1.89 -10.50 -15.31
C LEU A 93 0.99 -9.48 -14.58
N PHE A 94 0.01 -8.91 -15.27
CA PHE A 94 -0.88 -7.91 -14.65
C PHE A 94 -1.77 -8.52 -13.56
N ALA A 95 -2.15 -9.79 -13.68
CA ALA A 95 -2.87 -10.50 -12.62
C ALA A 95 -1.98 -10.72 -11.38
N LYS A 96 -0.70 -11.06 -11.56
CA LYS A 96 0.28 -11.15 -10.46
C LYS A 96 0.45 -9.80 -9.74
N ILE A 97 0.56 -8.71 -10.51
CA ILE A 97 0.71 -7.36 -9.95
C ILE A 97 -0.55 -6.96 -9.16
N VAL A 98 -1.73 -7.10 -9.76
CA VAL A 98 -3.00 -6.71 -9.11
C VAL A 98 -3.25 -7.56 -7.87
N GLY A 99 -3.08 -8.89 -7.92
CA GLY A 99 -3.29 -9.76 -6.78
C GLY A 99 -2.35 -9.47 -5.59
N LEU A 100 -1.12 -9.03 -5.87
CA LEU A 100 -0.18 -8.60 -4.83
C LEU A 100 -0.62 -7.27 -4.19
N VAL A 101 -1.02 -6.29 -5.01
CA VAL A 101 -1.49 -4.97 -4.54
C VAL A 101 -2.81 -5.11 -3.78
N ASP A 102 -3.76 -5.89 -4.29
CA ASP A 102 -5.04 -6.19 -3.62
C ASP A 102 -4.83 -6.81 -2.24
N THR A 103 -3.90 -7.77 -2.13
CA THR A 103 -3.57 -8.35 -0.82
C THR A 103 -3.00 -7.32 0.14
N TYR A 104 -2.11 -6.44 -0.32
CA TYR A 104 -1.56 -5.37 0.50
C TYR A 104 -2.66 -4.42 0.97
N ASP A 105 -3.52 -3.96 0.06
CA ASP A 105 -4.64 -3.08 0.37
C ASP A 105 -5.60 -3.74 1.36
N ALA A 106 -5.97 -5.00 1.13
CA ALA A 106 -6.85 -5.75 2.02
C ALA A 106 -6.34 -5.88 3.46
N ILE A 107 -5.01 -5.96 3.65
CA ILE A 107 -4.41 -6.06 4.98
C ILE A 107 -4.33 -4.68 5.64
N THR A 108 -4.03 -3.63 4.88
CA THR A 108 -3.78 -2.29 5.42
C THR A 108 -5.04 -1.44 5.55
N SER A 109 -6.07 -1.69 4.76
CA SER A 109 -7.33 -0.95 4.81
C SER A 109 -8.15 -1.31 6.05
N SER A 110 -8.72 -0.29 6.70
CA SER A 110 -9.71 -0.48 7.77
C SER A 110 -10.99 -1.07 7.20
N ARG A 111 -11.33 -2.30 7.57
CA ARG A 111 -12.64 -2.89 7.27
C ARG A 111 -13.57 -2.69 8.47
N VAL A 112 -14.88 -2.64 8.22
CA VAL A 112 -15.91 -2.39 9.25
C VAL A 112 -15.78 -3.32 10.46
N TYR A 113 -15.25 -4.53 10.26
CA TYR A 113 -15.14 -5.58 11.29
C TYR A 113 -13.70 -5.97 11.66
N ASP A 114 -12.68 -5.49 10.91
CA ASP A 114 -11.28 -5.79 11.21
C ASP A 114 -10.46 -4.51 10.96
N LYS A 115 -9.84 -3.98 12.04
CA LYS A 115 -8.96 -2.82 11.90
C LYS A 115 -7.80 -3.20 10.98
N GLY A 116 -7.56 -2.41 9.96
CA GLY A 116 -6.45 -2.61 9.03
C GLY A 116 -5.14 -2.84 9.79
N ARG A 117 -4.35 -3.79 9.32
CA ARG A 117 -3.04 -4.07 9.88
C ARG A 117 -2.04 -3.03 9.41
N ALA A 118 -1.01 -2.81 10.21
CA ALA A 118 0.06 -1.89 9.84
C ALA A 118 0.78 -2.33 8.55
N SER A 119 1.24 -1.35 7.77
CA SER A 119 1.93 -1.60 6.49
C SER A 119 3.12 -2.54 6.65
N MET A 120 3.84 -2.44 7.78
CA MET A 120 4.96 -3.34 8.08
C MET A 120 4.51 -4.81 8.16
N GLU A 121 3.35 -5.08 8.80
CA GLU A 121 2.82 -6.44 8.90
C GLU A 121 2.41 -6.97 7.52
N ALA A 122 1.76 -6.14 6.70
CA ALA A 122 1.41 -6.48 5.32
C ALA A 122 2.66 -6.85 4.50
N LEU A 123 3.72 -6.04 4.57
CA LEU A 123 4.98 -6.31 3.88
C LEU A 123 5.66 -7.58 4.40
N GLN A 124 5.58 -7.87 5.69
CA GLN A 124 6.09 -9.13 6.25
C GLN A 124 5.31 -10.36 5.75
N ILE A 125 3.98 -10.24 5.63
CA ILE A 125 3.13 -11.31 5.08
C ILE A 125 3.49 -11.56 3.61
N ILE A 126 3.61 -10.50 2.81
CA ILE A 126 4.03 -10.60 1.41
C ILE A 126 5.41 -11.25 1.30
N HIS A 127 6.38 -10.82 2.13
CA HIS A 127 7.72 -11.40 2.12
C HIS A 127 7.74 -12.90 2.46
N ARG A 128 6.95 -13.33 3.47
CA ARG A 128 6.88 -14.76 3.85
C ARG A 128 6.25 -15.62 2.77
N ASN A 129 5.32 -15.06 2.00
CA ASN A 129 4.56 -15.79 0.97
C ASN A 129 5.16 -15.65 -0.44
N LYS A 130 6.32 -14.99 -0.60
CA LYS A 130 7.02 -14.89 -1.89
C LYS A 130 7.42 -16.27 -2.39
N GLY A 131 7.25 -16.51 -3.68
CA GLY A 131 7.51 -17.79 -4.34
C GLY A 131 6.39 -18.83 -4.18
N ALA A 132 5.50 -18.67 -3.18
CA ALA A 132 4.33 -19.54 -3.00
C ALA A 132 3.02 -18.83 -3.44
N GLN A 133 2.64 -17.77 -2.78
CA GLN A 133 1.46 -17.00 -3.18
C GLN A 133 1.82 -15.97 -4.25
N PHE A 134 2.88 -15.22 -4.05
CA PHE A 134 3.32 -14.13 -4.92
C PHE A 134 4.55 -14.50 -5.73
N ASP A 135 4.68 -13.92 -6.91
CA ASP A 135 5.92 -13.95 -7.65
C ASP A 135 7.05 -13.36 -6.81
N ALA A 136 8.18 -14.07 -6.72
CA ALA A 136 9.24 -13.73 -5.77
C ALA A 136 9.92 -12.40 -6.11
N GLU A 137 10.13 -12.11 -7.40
CA GLU A 137 10.76 -10.89 -7.87
C GLU A 137 9.81 -9.70 -7.69
N LEU A 138 8.54 -9.85 -8.09
CA LEU A 138 7.53 -8.82 -7.90
C LEU A 138 7.32 -8.47 -6.42
N ALA A 139 7.29 -9.46 -5.54
CA ALA A 139 7.15 -9.24 -4.10
C ALA A 139 8.33 -8.43 -3.53
N VAL A 140 9.57 -8.76 -3.93
CA VAL A 140 10.76 -8.02 -3.50
C VAL A 140 10.76 -6.59 -4.03
N GLU A 141 10.43 -6.38 -5.30
CA GLU A 141 10.37 -5.03 -5.89
C GLU A 141 9.23 -4.20 -5.27
N PHE A 142 8.07 -4.80 -4.99
CA PHE A 142 6.97 -4.14 -4.30
C PHE A 142 7.37 -3.68 -2.89
N ILE A 143 7.98 -4.57 -2.09
CA ILE A 143 8.47 -4.23 -0.75
C ILE A 143 9.51 -3.11 -0.81
N ARG A 144 10.41 -3.16 -1.82
CA ARG A 144 11.41 -2.13 -2.05
C ARG A 144 10.78 -0.79 -2.46
N MET A 145 9.72 -0.82 -3.26
CA MET A 145 9.01 0.37 -3.74
C MET A 145 8.21 1.05 -2.61
N ILE A 146 7.39 0.29 -1.90
CA ILE A 146 6.58 0.81 -0.78
C ILE A 146 7.49 1.33 0.33
N GLY A 147 8.56 0.59 0.63
CA GLY A 147 9.44 0.90 1.76
C GLY A 147 8.87 0.39 3.08
N VAL A 148 9.69 0.49 4.12
CA VAL A 148 9.34 -0.03 5.45
C VAL A 148 8.25 0.81 6.10
N PHE A 149 8.23 2.12 5.82
CA PHE A 149 7.27 3.09 6.34
C PHE A 149 6.77 3.96 5.19
N PRO A 150 5.67 3.59 4.52
CA PRO A 150 5.14 4.39 3.41
C PRO A 150 4.57 5.74 3.91
N PRO A 151 4.48 6.75 3.04
CA PRO A 151 3.77 7.99 3.35
C PRO A 151 2.33 7.69 3.80
N GLY A 152 1.89 8.37 4.86
CA GLY A 152 0.60 8.13 5.50
C GLY A 152 0.66 7.14 6.67
N SER A 153 1.74 6.36 6.85
CA SER A 153 1.89 5.53 8.06
C SER A 153 1.96 6.39 9.32
N ILE A 154 1.24 5.97 10.37
CA ILE A 154 1.37 6.54 11.71
C ILE A 154 2.48 5.79 12.44
N VAL A 155 3.43 6.51 13.03
CA VAL A 155 4.60 5.93 13.68
C VAL A 155 4.83 6.51 15.07
N GLU A 156 5.30 5.66 15.98
CA GLU A 156 5.80 6.05 17.28
C GLU A 156 7.32 6.12 17.26
N MET A 157 7.86 7.22 17.78
CA MET A 157 9.29 7.48 17.86
C MET A 157 9.90 6.87 19.11
N THR A 158 11.23 6.70 19.15
CA THR A 158 11.96 6.15 20.31
C THR A 158 11.81 6.96 21.58
N ASN A 159 11.55 8.25 21.48
CA ASN A 159 11.28 9.14 22.63
C ASN A 159 9.80 9.20 23.02
N GLY A 160 8.93 8.41 22.36
CA GLY A 160 7.50 8.33 22.63
C GLY A 160 6.63 9.33 21.85
N GLU A 161 7.18 10.30 21.12
CA GLU A 161 6.39 11.14 20.21
C GLU A 161 5.69 10.31 19.14
N VAL A 162 4.58 10.81 18.59
CA VAL A 162 3.85 10.12 17.49
C VAL A 162 3.69 11.08 16.33
N GLY A 163 3.89 10.55 15.14
CA GLY A 163 3.78 11.33 13.91
C GLY A 163 3.30 10.52 12.72
N ILE A 164 3.11 11.22 11.62
CA ILE A 164 2.67 10.71 10.33
C ILE A 164 3.84 10.81 9.35
N ILE A 165 4.12 9.74 8.61
CA ILE A 165 5.13 9.78 7.54
C ILE A 165 4.62 10.70 6.42
N VAL A 166 5.36 11.76 6.12
CA VAL A 166 5.03 12.70 5.04
C VAL A 166 5.67 12.28 3.72
N THR A 167 6.98 12.00 3.77
CA THR A 167 7.73 11.56 2.58
C THR A 167 8.83 10.60 2.98
N THR A 168 9.18 9.69 2.06
CA THR A 168 10.34 8.82 2.21
C THR A 168 11.53 9.37 1.43
N HIS A 169 12.72 9.16 1.94
CA HIS A 169 13.94 9.56 1.22
C HIS A 169 14.30 8.50 0.16
N PRO A 170 14.61 8.88 -1.09
CA PRO A 170 14.88 7.91 -2.17
C PRO A 170 16.01 6.92 -1.84
N THR A 171 17.07 7.39 -1.18
CA THR A 171 18.25 6.58 -0.85
C THR A 171 18.26 6.05 0.58
N SER A 172 17.34 6.48 1.46
CA SER A 172 17.31 6.08 2.87
C SER A 172 15.87 5.96 3.38
N LYS A 173 15.16 4.94 2.91
CA LYS A 173 13.73 4.72 3.21
C LYS A 173 13.42 4.48 4.70
N LEU A 174 14.43 4.12 5.51
CA LEU A 174 14.30 3.98 6.97
C LEU A 174 14.40 5.32 7.72
N LYS A 175 14.73 6.41 7.03
CA LYS A 175 14.88 7.76 7.59
C LYS A 175 13.96 8.75 6.90
N PRO A 176 12.63 8.56 7.01
CA PRO A 176 11.65 9.42 6.37
C PRO A 176 11.56 10.80 7.04
N ARG A 177 10.72 11.67 6.45
CA ARG A 177 10.24 12.89 7.11
C ARG A 177 8.94 12.55 7.82
N VAL A 178 8.84 12.92 9.09
CA VAL A 178 7.72 12.61 9.97
C VAL A 178 7.09 13.92 10.46
N LEU A 179 5.80 14.09 10.26
CA LEU A 179 5.03 15.18 10.86
C LEU A 179 4.60 14.73 12.25
N LEU A 180 5.22 15.28 13.29
CA LEU A 180 4.88 14.99 14.67
C LEU A 180 3.57 15.69 15.05
N VAL A 181 2.64 14.91 15.59
CA VAL A 181 1.26 15.34 15.92
C VAL A 181 0.88 15.06 17.37
N ARG A 182 1.67 14.22 18.08
CA ARG A 182 1.53 13.95 19.51
C ARG A 182 2.89 14.06 20.19
N ASP A 183 2.88 14.52 21.44
CA ASP A 183 4.04 14.50 22.31
C ASP A 183 4.36 13.10 22.87
N ALA A 184 5.41 12.97 23.69
CA ALA A 184 5.80 11.72 24.33
C ALA A 184 4.70 11.13 25.26
N ASN A 185 3.81 11.97 25.79
CA ASN A 185 2.67 11.57 26.61
C ASN A 185 1.40 11.33 25.80
N LYS A 186 1.52 11.30 24.44
CA LYS A 186 0.42 11.10 23.50
C LYS A 186 -0.61 12.24 23.43
N GLN A 187 -0.28 13.43 24.02
CA GLN A 187 -1.15 14.60 23.94
C GLN A 187 -1.01 15.29 22.59
N PRO A 188 -2.08 15.87 22.04
CA PRO A 188 -2.02 16.63 20.81
C PRO A 188 -1.02 17.79 20.89
N LEU A 189 -0.17 17.94 19.88
CA LEU A 189 0.69 19.12 19.77
C LEU A 189 -0.13 20.33 19.31
N ALA A 190 0.06 21.48 19.97
CA ALA A 190 -0.56 22.74 19.56
C ALA A 190 -0.07 23.22 18.19
N THR A 191 1.17 22.89 17.83
CA THR A 191 1.77 23.16 16.52
C THR A 191 2.50 21.92 16.05
N PHE A 192 2.18 21.45 14.85
CA PHE A 192 2.85 20.30 14.27
C PHE A 192 4.28 20.65 13.86
N ARG A 193 5.20 19.73 14.13
CA ARG A 193 6.62 19.84 13.76
C ARG A 193 6.99 18.74 12.78
N GLU A 194 7.70 19.09 11.74
CA GLU A 194 8.29 18.11 10.84
C GLU A 194 9.68 17.71 11.30
N ALA A 195 9.90 16.42 11.53
CA ALA A 195 11.20 15.83 11.84
C ALA A 195 11.78 15.17 10.59
N ASN A 196 13.01 15.52 10.22
CA ASN A 196 13.74 14.87 9.14
C ASN A 196 14.73 13.87 9.72
N LEU A 197 14.37 12.58 9.74
CA LEU A 197 15.19 11.53 10.38
C LEU A 197 16.52 11.26 9.65
N LEU A 198 16.72 11.81 8.45
CA LEU A 198 18.02 11.80 7.80
C LEU A 198 19.01 12.74 8.51
N LYS A 199 18.53 13.87 9.04
CA LYS A 199 19.32 14.92 9.69
C LYS A 199 19.24 14.85 11.22
N GLU A 200 18.05 14.60 11.75
CA GLU A 200 17.76 14.52 13.17
C GLU A 200 17.95 13.07 13.65
N THR A 201 19.16 12.74 14.09
CA THR A 201 19.54 11.38 14.52
C THR A 201 19.47 11.18 16.03
N GLN A 202 19.35 12.28 16.80
CA GLN A 202 19.24 12.30 18.26
C GLN A 202 18.07 13.19 18.68
N ASP A 203 17.41 12.82 19.78
CA ASP A 203 16.39 13.65 20.42
C ASP A 203 17.01 14.72 21.31
N SER A 204 16.16 15.51 21.98
CA SER A 204 16.59 16.58 22.90
C SER A 204 17.38 16.09 24.12
N SER A 205 17.34 14.79 24.42
CA SER A 205 18.11 14.14 25.50
C SER A 205 19.41 13.50 24.99
N GLY A 206 19.71 13.61 23.69
CA GLY A 206 20.89 13.01 23.06
C GLY A 206 20.75 11.52 22.77
N GLN A 207 19.56 10.95 22.94
CA GLN A 207 19.31 9.55 22.64
C GLN A 207 18.97 9.34 21.15
N PRO A 208 19.19 8.13 20.60
CA PRO A 208 18.90 7.84 19.21
C PRO A 208 17.45 8.14 18.85
N TYR A 209 17.22 9.06 17.90
CA TYR A 209 15.91 9.47 17.43
C TYR A 209 15.56 8.75 16.14
N LYS A 210 14.68 7.76 16.24
CA LYS A 210 14.26 6.90 15.13
C LYS A 210 12.85 6.39 15.35
N ILE A 211 12.25 5.80 14.32
CA ILE A 211 10.96 5.11 14.44
C ILE A 211 11.15 3.86 15.30
N ALA A 212 10.37 3.76 16.36
CA ALA A 212 10.32 2.59 17.23
C ALA A 212 9.38 1.53 16.64
N ARG A 213 8.20 1.94 16.17
CA ARG A 213 7.21 1.07 15.54
C ARG A 213 6.20 1.86 14.71
N GLU A 214 5.58 1.19 13.76
CA GLU A 214 4.35 1.65 13.11
C GLU A 214 3.15 1.29 14.01
N VAL A 215 2.12 2.13 13.99
CA VAL A 215 0.87 1.91 14.71
C VAL A 215 -0.31 1.99 13.75
N PRO A 216 -1.41 1.24 14.00
CA PRO A 216 -2.61 1.29 13.17
C PRO A 216 -3.22 2.69 13.08
N ASP A 217 -4.01 2.94 12.05
CA ASP A 217 -4.85 4.14 11.94
C ASP A 217 -5.77 4.27 13.16
N GLU A 218 -6.18 5.49 13.46
CA GLU A 218 -6.94 5.87 14.67
C GLU A 218 -6.19 5.70 16.01
N SER A 219 -4.94 5.17 15.98
CA SER A 219 -4.13 5.12 17.20
C SER A 219 -3.92 6.52 17.77
N TYR A 220 -4.05 6.63 19.09
CA TYR A 220 -3.92 7.90 19.82
C TYR A 220 -4.88 9.01 19.33
N GLY A 221 -6.04 8.63 18.74
CA GLY A 221 -7.01 9.55 18.17
C GLY A 221 -6.48 10.31 16.93
N ILE A 222 -5.57 9.71 16.16
CA ILE A 222 -5.07 10.24 14.90
C ILE A 222 -5.88 9.58 13.79
N VAL A 223 -6.73 10.35 13.11
CA VAL A 223 -7.53 9.90 11.97
C VAL A 223 -6.93 10.49 10.70
N MET A 224 -6.36 9.65 9.84
CA MET A 224 -5.65 10.10 8.62
C MET A 224 -6.51 10.96 7.71
N LYS A 225 -7.81 10.64 7.61
CA LYS A 225 -8.77 11.38 6.80
C LYS A 225 -8.77 12.87 7.16
N ASP A 226 -8.73 13.21 8.45
CA ASP A 226 -8.78 14.61 8.92
C ASP A 226 -7.55 15.40 8.44
N PHE A 227 -6.37 14.77 8.42
CA PHE A 227 -5.12 15.38 7.98
C PHE A 227 -5.09 15.58 6.45
N ILE A 228 -5.71 14.68 5.69
CA ILE A 228 -5.84 14.78 4.24
C ILE A 228 -6.81 15.91 3.88
N GLU A 229 -8.00 15.96 4.50
CA GLU A 229 -9.03 16.99 4.25
C GLU A 229 -8.56 18.39 4.62
N GLN A 230 -7.75 18.52 5.67
CA GLN A 230 -7.13 19.80 6.05
C GLN A 230 -5.93 20.20 5.17
N GLY A 231 -5.56 19.37 4.19
CA GLY A 231 -4.44 19.63 3.28
C GLY A 231 -3.06 19.65 3.95
N ILE A 232 -2.96 19.13 5.18
CA ILE A 232 -1.73 19.16 5.98
C ILE A 232 -0.65 18.28 5.35
N LEU A 233 -1.05 17.16 4.75
CA LEU A 233 -0.15 16.21 4.07
C LEU A 233 0.15 16.56 2.62
N ASN A 234 -0.59 17.51 2.01
CA ASN A 234 -0.40 17.92 0.62
C ASN A 234 0.65 19.04 0.43
N ARG A 235 1.34 19.45 1.48
CA ARG A 235 2.40 20.46 1.36
C ARG A 235 3.58 19.84 0.60
N LYS A 236 3.75 20.24 -0.68
CA LYS A 236 5.01 20.01 -1.39
C LYS A 236 6.15 20.50 -0.51
N ALA A 237 7.16 19.66 -0.31
CA ALA A 237 8.41 20.11 0.31
C ALA A 237 8.87 21.40 -0.39
N PRO A 238 9.35 22.43 0.33
CA PRO A 238 9.94 23.58 -0.31
C PRO A 238 11.08 23.07 -1.21
N GLU A 239 11.04 23.45 -2.48
CA GLU A 239 12.10 23.15 -3.43
C GLU A 239 13.39 23.72 -2.86
N VAL A 240 14.34 22.84 -2.57
CA VAL A 240 15.70 23.25 -2.28
C VAL A 240 16.23 23.77 -3.60
N SER A 241 16.29 25.10 -3.75
CA SER A 241 16.96 25.74 -4.88
C SER A 241 18.38 25.18 -4.94
N ALA A 242 18.75 24.69 -6.13
CA ALA A 242 20.12 24.29 -6.42
C ALA A 242 21.07 25.45 -6.07
N PRO A 243 22.27 25.17 -5.54
CA PRO A 243 23.26 26.23 -5.31
C PRO A 243 23.54 26.92 -6.65
N VAL A 244 23.38 28.22 -6.66
CA VAL A 244 23.80 29.07 -7.78
C VAL A 244 25.33 28.91 -7.85
N ASP A 245 25.79 28.39 -8.98
CA ASP A 245 27.21 28.31 -9.31
C ASP A 245 27.68 29.74 -9.60
N ASP A 246 28.23 30.41 -8.60
CA ASP A 246 28.89 31.68 -8.75
C ASP A 246 30.22 31.47 -9.51
N GLY A 247 30.09 31.40 -10.81
CA GLY A 247 31.22 31.42 -11.72
C GLY A 247 32.03 32.69 -11.55
N HIS A 248 33.02 32.71 -10.68
CA HIS A 248 34.09 33.66 -10.71
C HIS A 248 35.00 33.33 -11.90
N GLY A 249 34.73 34.02 -13.00
CA GLY A 249 35.73 34.17 -14.05
C GLY A 249 36.87 35.01 -13.55
N GLU A 250 38.06 34.45 -13.54
CA GLU A 250 39.30 35.20 -13.53
C GLU A 250 39.75 35.41 -14.98
N SER A 251 39.97 36.66 -15.27
CA SER A 251 40.59 37.25 -16.46
C SER A 251 42.05 36.83 -16.66
#